data_24af80e13486a841ece29902a8341af7
#
_entry.id   24af80e13486a841ece29902a8341af7
#
_cell.length_a   1.000
_cell.length_b   1.000
_cell.length_c   1.000
_cell.angle_alpha   90.00
_cell.angle_beta   90.00
_cell.angle_gamma   90.00
#
_symmetry.space_group_name_H-M   'P 1'
#
loop_
_entity.id
_entity.type
_entity.pdbx_description
1 polymer ?
#
loop_
_entity_poly.entity_id
_entity_poly.type
_entity_poly.pdbx_seq_one_letter_code
_entity_poly.pdbx_strand_id
1 'polypeptide(L)'
;VKINTKLWNKIWKHLLALYKSEEEAWRLIDYLSFKLDCAREQEEVKWKLDTDKCESLRESFSKEITEKVEGLARVMPKVPEKASKSFPKKFYKKNGDVSAEGQKWLDLCKQEGLPDTHKKDIEYVKSYKEPNPGSHVQMKDWLYNLGWKPQTFEYKRDKETGDVRKIPQINLKHGQGVCPSIKLLFAKEPELQLLDGLSVLTHRLSIVKGFLSNVDDEGYIKAEIQGFTNTLRFKHKVCVNLPAIDKPYGKDIRGCLTVEDGEVLCGSDM
;
A
#
# COMPACT_ATOMS: atom_id res chain seq x y z
N VAL A 1 -12.19 -37.62 1.25
CA VAL A 1 -12.55 -38.16 2.60
C VAL A 1 -11.28 -38.55 3.37
N LYS A 2 -10.45 -39.51 2.91
CA LYS A 2 -9.25 -39.99 3.65
C LYS A 2 -8.24 -38.90 4.07
N ILE A 3 -8.03 -37.84 3.25
CA ILE A 3 -7.11 -36.74 3.56
C ILE A 3 -7.70 -35.89 4.70
N ASN A 4 -8.98 -35.55 4.61
CA ASN A 4 -9.66 -34.74 5.62
C ASN A 4 -9.69 -35.44 6.98
N THR A 5 -9.94 -36.76 6.99
CA THR A 5 -9.91 -37.58 8.24
C THR A 5 -8.51 -37.57 8.88
N LYS A 6 -7.46 -37.75 8.08
CA LYS A 6 -6.07 -37.64 8.59
C LYS A 6 -5.72 -36.27 9.14
N LEU A 7 -6.15 -35.22 8.44
CA LEU A 7 -5.95 -33.84 8.87
C LEU A 7 -6.71 -33.57 10.17
N TRP A 8 -7.99 -33.97 10.24
CA TRP A 8 -8.81 -33.87 11.45
C TRP A 8 -8.15 -34.54 12.65
N ASN A 9 -7.73 -35.77 12.51
CA ASN A 9 -7.10 -36.53 13.60
C ASN A 9 -5.80 -35.84 14.08
N LYS A 10 -5.07 -35.18 13.20
CA LYS A 10 -3.89 -34.41 13.58
C LYS A 10 -4.26 -33.13 14.33
N ILE A 11 -5.23 -32.35 13.80
CA ILE A 11 -5.72 -31.11 14.42
C ILE A 11 -6.33 -31.43 15.80
N TRP A 12 -7.13 -32.47 15.91
CA TRP A 12 -7.78 -32.87 17.15
C TRP A 12 -6.77 -33.13 18.27
N LYS A 13 -5.68 -33.82 17.98
CA LYS A 13 -4.60 -34.05 18.97
C LYS A 13 -3.99 -32.73 19.45
N HIS A 14 -3.82 -31.75 18.55
CA HIS A 14 -3.31 -30.45 18.94
C HIS A 14 -4.33 -29.67 19.79
N LEU A 15 -5.61 -29.70 19.42
CA LEU A 15 -6.67 -29.08 20.21
C LEU A 15 -6.73 -29.61 21.62
N LEU A 16 -6.72 -30.95 21.78
CA LEU A 16 -6.72 -31.60 23.12
C LEU A 16 -5.49 -31.20 23.95
N ALA A 17 -4.33 -31.09 23.32
CA ALA A 17 -3.12 -30.63 24.00
C ALA A 17 -3.20 -29.15 24.48
N LEU A 18 -3.92 -28.30 23.75
CA LEU A 18 -4.12 -26.88 24.09
C LEU A 18 -5.21 -26.69 25.16
N TYR A 19 -6.36 -27.35 24.98
CA TYR A 19 -7.55 -27.13 25.82
C TYR A 19 -7.69 -28.06 26.97
N LYS A 20 -6.85 -29.10 27.06
CA LYS A 20 -6.77 -30.10 28.16
C LYS A 20 -8.03 -30.95 28.38
N SER A 21 -9.13 -30.70 27.68
CA SER A 21 -10.34 -31.53 27.72
C SER A 21 -11.05 -31.55 26.37
N GLU A 22 -11.78 -32.61 26.08
CA GLU A 22 -12.61 -32.72 24.88
C GLU A 22 -13.77 -31.71 24.90
N GLU A 23 -14.38 -31.51 26.05
CA GLU A 23 -15.49 -30.59 26.23
C GLU A 23 -15.11 -29.17 25.84
N GLU A 24 -13.96 -28.66 26.32
CA GLU A 24 -13.47 -27.32 25.96
C GLU A 24 -13.08 -27.21 24.48
N ALA A 25 -12.52 -28.28 23.90
CA ALA A 25 -12.21 -28.31 22.47
C ALA A 25 -13.48 -28.27 21.61
N TRP A 26 -14.53 -29.03 21.99
CA TRP A 26 -15.82 -28.97 21.31
C TRP A 26 -16.51 -27.64 21.48
N ARG A 27 -16.48 -27.03 22.65
CA ARG A 27 -17.03 -25.70 22.90
C ARG A 27 -16.43 -24.65 21.95
N LEU A 28 -15.13 -24.72 21.68
CA LEU A 28 -14.49 -23.84 20.69
C LEU A 28 -15.00 -24.11 19.26
N ILE A 29 -15.12 -25.38 18.88
CA ILE A 29 -15.58 -25.79 17.54
C ILE A 29 -17.01 -25.32 17.32
N ASP A 30 -17.89 -25.51 18.26
CA ASP A 30 -19.30 -25.09 18.21
C ASP A 30 -19.39 -23.54 18.10
N TYR A 31 -18.59 -22.83 18.89
CA TYR A 31 -18.53 -21.38 18.80
C TYR A 31 -18.05 -20.88 17.42
N LEU A 32 -17.03 -21.53 16.84
CA LEU A 32 -16.55 -21.18 15.50
C LEU A 32 -17.55 -21.53 14.42
N SER A 33 -18.23 -22.67 14.54
CA SER A 33 -19.31 -23.09 13.63
C SER A 33 -20.46 -22.09 13.64
N PHE A 34 -20.94 -21.71 14.82
CA PHE A 34 -21.95 -20.67 14.97
C PHE A 34 -21.53 -19.34 14.32
N LYS A 35 -20.29 -18.91 14.53
CA LYS A 35 -19.78 -17.69 13.88
C LYS A 35 -19.75 -17.80 12.37
N LEU A 36 -19.39 -18.97 11.81
CA LEU A 36 -19.38 -19.18 10.36
C LEU A 36 -20.81 -19.19 9.79
N ASP A 37 -21.78 -19.73 10.53
CA ASP A 37 -23.19 -19.68 10.13
C ASP A 37 -23.70 -18.23 10.10
N CYS A 38 -23.41 -17.43 11.12
CA CYS A 38 -23.72 -15.98 11.11
C CYS A 38 -23.03 -15.25 9.94
N ALA A 39 -21.78 -15.62 9.65
CA ALA A 39 -21.04 -15.03 8.52
C ALA A 39 -21.71 -15.37 7.19
N ARG A 40 -22.17 -16.62 7.01
CA ARG A 40 -22.86 -17.06 5.81
C ARG A 40 -24.19 -16.32 5.62
N GLU A 41 -24.99 -16.20 6.67
CA GLU A 41 -26.24 -15.44 6.62
C GLU A 41 -25.98 -13.97 6.25
N GLN A 42 -24.97 -13.36 6.83
CA GLN A 42 -24.59 -11.98 6.49
C GLN A 42 -24.14 -11.84 5.03
N GLU A 43 -23.45 -12.83 4.46
CA GLU A 43 -23.02 -12.81 3.06
C GLU A 43 -24.17 -13.07 2.08
N GLU A 44 -25.23 -13.75 2.49
CA GLU A 44 -26.45 -13.96 1.69
C GLU A 44 -27.25 -12.66 1.57
N VAL A 45 -27.21 -11.80 2.58
CA VAL A 45 -27.83 -10.45 2.55
C VAL A 45 -26.87 -9.49 1.88
N LYS A 46 -27.10 -9.23 0.60
CA LYS A 46 -26.32 -8.26 -0.18
C LYS A 46 -26.83 -6.85 0.06
N TRP A 47 -25.99 -5.86 -0.19
CA TRP A 47 -26.37 -4.44 -0.18
C TRP A 47 -26.46 -3.91 -1.61
N LYS A 48 -27.49 -3.12 -1.90
CA LYS A 48 -27.58 -2.44 -3.17
C LYS A 48 -26.51 -1.37 -3.28
N LEU A 49 -25.85 -1.31 -4.43
CA LEU A 49 -24.82 -0.31 -4.71
C LEU A 49 -25.37 0.72 -5.70
N ASP A 50 -25.27 2.00 -5.34
CA ASP A 50 -25.45 3.10 -6.27
C ASP A 50 -24.20 3.19 -7.17
N THR A 51 -24.24 2.46 -8.28
CA THR A 51 -23.12 2.35 -9.22
C THR A 51 -22.81 3.68 -9.90
N ASP A 52 -23.82 4.49 -10.22
CA ASP A 52 -23.64 5.78 -10.88
C ASP A 52 -22.93 6.77 -9.96
N LYS A 53 -23.32 6.79 -8.70
CA LYS A 53 -22.63 7.57 -7.67
C LYS A 53 -21.19 7.09 -7.47
N CYS A 54 -20.96 5.78 -7.43
CA CYS A 54 -19.61 5.23 -7.33
C CYS A 54 -18.73 5.63 -8.52
N GLU A 55 -19.24 5.57 -9.74
CA GLU A 55 -18.51 6.00 -10.94
C GLU A 55 -18.18 7.49 -10.90
N SER A 56 -19.15 8.33 -10.55
CA SER A 56 -18.94 9.77 -10.40
C SER A 56 -17.86 10.08 -9.36
N LEU A 57 -17.88 9.41 -8.21
CA LEU A 57 -16.84 9.56 -7.19
C LEU A 57 -15.48 9.05 -7.67
N ARG A 58 -15.43 7.93 -8.39
CA ARG A 58 -14.20 7.39 -8.97
C ARG A 58 -13.55 8.38 -9.92
N GLU A 59 -14.34 8.99 -10.80
CA GLU A 59 -13.86 9.98 -11.76
C GLU A 59 -13.36 11.24 -11.06
N SER A 60 -14.16 11.78 -10.12
CA SER A 60 -13.80 12.97 -9.36
C SER A 60 -12.51 12.76 -8.57
N PHE A 61 -12.39 11.65 -7.82
CA PHE A 61 -11.19 11.34 -7.05
C PHE A 61 -9.97 11.10 -7.95
N SER A 62 -10.16 10.41 -9.08
CA SER A 62 -9.07 10.16 -10.02
C SER A 62 -8.53 11.47 -10.61
N LYS A 63 -9.41 12.38 -10.98
CA LYS A 63 -9.06 13.71 -11.50
C LYS A 63 -8.26 14.50 -10.46
N GLU A 64 -8.77 14.61 -9.23
CA GLU A 64 -8.10 15.36 -8.16
C GLU A 64 -6.72 14.76 -7.81
N ILE A 65 -6.61 13.42 -7.77
CA ILE A 65 -5.31 12.74 -7.57
C ILE A 65 -4.35 13.07 -8.71
N THR A 66 -4.81 13.03 -9.95
CA THR A 66 -3.97 13.33 -11.12
C THR A 66 -3.44 14.74 -11.05
N GLU A 67 -4.30 15.73 -10.79
CA GLU A 67 -3.92 17.13 -10.65
C GLU A 67 -2.87 17.34 -9.54
N LYS A 68 -3.07 16.71 -8.36
CA LYS A 68 -2.10 16.78 -7.26
C LYS A 68 -0.77 16.10 -7.62
N VAL A 69 -0.80 14.92 -8.23
CA VAL A 69 0.39 14.16 -8.63
C VAL A 69 1.17 14.90 -9.71
N GLU A 70 0.51 15.45 -10.73
CA GLU A 70 1.16 16.24 -11.77
C GLU A 70 1.77 17.53 -11.21
N GLY A 71 1.06 18.20 -10.30
CA GLY A 71 1.59 19.38 -9.62
C GLY A 71 2.88 19.06 -8.86
N LEU A 72 2.91 17.99 -8.09
CA LEU A 72 4.11 17.54 -7.38
C LEU A 72 5.24 17.10 -8.34
N ALA A 73 4.90 16.39 -9.42
CA ALA A 73 5.90 15.93 -10.39
C ALA A 73 6.64 17.07 -11.09
N ARG A 74 5.99 18.24 -11.28
CA ARG A 74 6.62 19.42 -11.91
C ARG A 74 7.76 20.01 -11.09
N VAL A 75 7.68 19.89 -9.76
CA VAL A 75 8.65 20.52 -8.83
C VAL A 75 9.62 19.51 -8.23
N MET A 76 9.31 18.23 -8.28
CA MET A 76 10.21 17.19 -7.82
C MET A 76 11.43 17.07 -8.73
N PRO A 77 12.64 16.85 -8.17
CA PRO A 77 13.84 16.64 -8.97
C PRO A 77 13.75 15.34 -9.76
N LYS A 78 14.32 15.33 -10.97
CA LYS A 78 14.47 14.10 -11.75
C LYS A 78 15.33 13.10 -10.99
N VAL A 79 15.01 11.83 -11.14
CA VAL A 79 15.65 10.73 -10.41
C VAL A 79 16.81 10.18 -11.24
N PRO A 80 18.05 10.20 -10.73
CA PRO A 80 19.20 9.64 -11.43
C PRO A 80 19.07 8.12 -11.52
N GLU A 81 19.15 7.60 -12.74
CA GLU A 81 19.24 6.18 -13.00
C GLU A 81 20.71 5.75 -12.95
N LYS A 82 21.12 5.18 -11.83
CA LYS A 82 22.48 4.68 -11.65
C LYS A 82 22.69 3.37 -12.40
N ALA A 83 23.83 3.25 -13.02
CA ALA A 83 24.32 2.03 -13.63
C ALA A 83 25.72 1.72 -13.12
N SER A 84 26.05 0.44 -13.05
CA SER A 84 27.41 0.01 -12.74
C SER A 84 28.03 -0.62 -13.99
N LYS A 85 29.28 -0.29 -14.26
CA LYS A 85 30.05 -0.88 -15.35
C LYS A 85 31.33 -1.46 -14.79
N SER A 86 31.54 -2.74 -15.06
CA SER A 86 32.77 -3.44 -14.69
C SER A 86 33.87 -3.26 -15.71
N PHE A 87 35.13 -3.39 -15.29
CA PHE A 87 36.27 -3.31 -16.15
C PHE A 87 36.16 -4.34 -17.31
N PRO A 88 36.33 -3.95 -18.60
CA PRO A 88 36.10 -4.82 -19.72
C PRO A 88 37.14 -5.96 -19.77
N LYS A 89 36.64 -7.18 -19.94
CA LYS A 89 37.51 -8.39 -20.06
C LYS A 89 38.46 -8.32 -21.23
N LYS A 90 38.11 -7.62 -22.31
CA LYS A 90 38.91 -7.41 -23.49
C LYS A 90 39.21 -5.93 -23.69
N PHE A 91 40.10 -5.41 -22.84
CA PHE A 91 40.46 -3.98 -22.88
C PHE A 91 41.32 -3.67 -24.13
N TYR A 92 42.19 -4.56 -24.54
CA TYR A 92 43.04 -4.42 -25.74
C TYR A 92 42.62 -5.39 -26.83
N LYS A 93 42.81 -4.98 -28.10
CA LYS A 93 42.71 -5.83 -29.29
C LYS A 93 43.93 -6.72 -29.40
N LYS A 94 43.91 -7.72 -30.34
CA LYS A 94 45.07 -8.61 -30.60
C LYS A 94 46.29 -7.88 -31.13
N ASN A 95 46.10 -6.72 -31.75
CA ASN A 95 47.16 -5.85 -32.27
C ASN A 95 47.74 -4.88 -31.24
N GLY A 96 47.32 -4.93 -29.99
CA GLY A 96 47.78 -4.05 -28.92
C GLY A 96 46.97 -2.75 -28.73
N ASP A 97 46.11 -2.38 -29.66
CA ASP A 97 45.28 -1.16 -29.59
C ASP A 97 44.16 -1.34 -28.54
N VAL A 98 43.68 -0.22 -28.01
CA VAL A 98 42.50 -0.21 -27.13
C VAL A 98 41.26 -0.68 -27.91
N SER A 99 40.53 -1.59 -27.34
CA SER A 99 39.26 -2.09 -27.90
C SER A 99 38.16 -1.04 -27.84
N ALA A 100 37.06 -1.23 -28.57
CA ALA A 100 35.89 -0.34 -28.46
C ALA A 100 35.28 -0.32 -27.06
N GLU A 101 35.32 -1.46 -26.33
CA GLU A 101 34.91 -1.54 -24.94
C GLU A 101 35.90 -0.85 -23.99
N GLY A 102 37.19 -0.99 -24.28
CA GLY A 102 38.27 -0.29 -23.58
C GLY A 102 38.15 1.21 -23.73
N GLN A 103 37.87 1.70 -24.94
CA GLN A 103 37.66 3.13 -25.20
C GLN A 103 36.43 3.68 -24.41
N LYS A 104 35.30 2.96 -24.46
CA LYS A 104 34.12 3.31 -23.67
C LYS A 104 34.39 3.31 -22.15
N TRP A 105 35.32 2.52 -21.69
CA TRP A 105 35.76 2.53 -20.30
C TRP A 105 36.58 3.77 -19.96
N LEU A 106 37.56 4.11 -20.81
CA LEU A 106 38.37 5.31 -20.64
C LEU A 106 37.52 6.60 -20.69
N ASP A 107 36.57 6.65 -21.62
CA ASP A 107 35.65 7.78 -21.74
C ASP A 107 34.82 7.92 -20.44
N LEU A 108 34.35 6.79 -19.85
CA LEU A 108 33.63 6.77 -18.59
C LEU A 108 34.54 7.19 -17.41
N CYS A 109 35.77 6.70 -17.34
CA CYS A 109 36.76 7.14 -16.34
C CYS A 109 36.95 8.65 -16.41
N LYS A 110 37.10 9.19 -17.61
CA LYS A 110 37.27 10.63 -17.82
C LYS A 110 36.04 11.42 -17.40
N GLN A 111 34.84 10.91 -17.70
CA GLN A 111 33.57 11.53 -17.30
C GLN A 111 33.42 11.58 -15.77
N GLU A 112 33.80 10.53 -15.08
CA GLU A 112 33.70 10.41 -13.59
C GLU A 112 34.95 10.92 -12.86
N GLY A 113 35.91 11.53 -13.59
CA GLY A 113 37.14 12.11 -13.00
C GLY A 113 38.09 11.05 -12.42
N LEU A 114 38.04 9.81 -12.93
CA LEU A 114 38.85 8.69 -12.50
C LEU A 114 40.10 8.57 -13.39
N PRO A 115 41.24 8.05 -12.87
CA PRO A 115 42.45 7.83 -13.67
C PRO A 115 42.25 6.69 -14.70
N ASP A 116 42.90 6.75 -15.83
CA ASP A 116 42.85 5.75 -16.89
C ASP A 116 43.28 4.34 -16.42
N THR A 117 44.01 4.27 -15.32
CA THR A 117 44.45 3.04 -14.65
C THR A 117 43.38 2.39 -13.76
N HIS A 118 42.20 3.00 -13.65
CA HIS A 118 41.13 2.49 -12.80
C HIS A 118 40.62 1.14 -13.35
N LYS A 119 40.47 0.14 -12.46
CA LYS A 119 40.01 -1.22 -12.79
C LYS A 119 38.89 -1.75 -11.93
N LYS A 120 38.38 -0.96 -10.98
CA LYS A 120 37.23 -1.33 -10.15
C LYS A 120 35.94 -0.90 -10.86
N ASP A 121 34.83 -1.53 -10.50
CA ASP A 121 33.52 -1.16 -11.01
C ASP A 121 33.24 0.34 -10.82
N ILE A 122 32.68 0.96 -11.85
CA ILE A 122 32.33 2.39 -11.82
C ILE A 122 30.82 2.49 -11.75
N GLU A 123 30.31 3.13 -10.70
CA GLU A 123 28.92 3.56 -10.62
C GLU A 123 28.80 4.94 -11.27
N TYR A 124 27.87 5.09 -12.19
CA TYR A 124 27.66 6.35 -12.91
C TYR A 124 26.15 6.59 -13.15
N VAL A 125 25.78 7.83 -13.39
CA VAL A 125 24.40 8.19 -13.76
C VAL A 125 24.25 8.00 -15.28
N LYS A 126 23.46 7.00 -15.66
CA LYS A 126 23.19 6.67 -17.06
C LYS A 126 22.20 7.65 -17.71
N SER A 127 21.16 7.98 -16.96
CA SER A 127 20.07 8.83 -17.42
C SER A 127 19.31 9.41 -16.22
N TYR A 128 18.38 10.32 -16.49
CA TYR A 128 17.46 10.85 -15.50
C TYR A 128 16.04 10.45 -15.88
N LYS A 129 15.30 9.90 -14.92
CA LYS A 129 13.87 9.57 -15.08
C LYS A 129 13.01 10.68 -14.49
N GLU A 130 11.80 10.82 -15.03
CA GLU A 130 10.80 11.69 -14.45
C GLU A 130 10.46 11.19 -13.03
N PRO A 131 10.23 12.13 -12.08
CA PRO A 131 9.92 11.77 -10.71
C PRO A 131 8.56 11.09 -10.59
N ASN A 132 8.43 10.22 -9.59
CA ASN A 132 7.18 9.58 -9.26
C ASN A 132 6.70 10.02 -7.86
N PRO A 133 5.76 10.96 -7.74
CA PRO A 133 5.22 11.41 -6.47
C PRO A 133 4.55 10.29 -5.64
N GLY A 134 4.11 9.19 -6.28
CA GLY A 134 3.60 8.01 -5.60
C GLY A 134 4.68 7.16 -4.91
N SER A 135 5.96 7.40 -5.21
CA SER A 135 7.07 6.69 -4.58
C SER A 135 7.43 7.32 -3.24
N HIS A 136 7.16 6.62 -2.15
CA HIS A 136 7.54 7.07 -0.80
C HIS A 136 9.04 7.30 -0.63
N VAL A 137 9.88 6.57 -1.35
CA VAL A 137 11.34 6.73 -1.30
C VAL A 137 11.73 8.06 -1.95
N GLN A 138 11.33 8.26 -3.21
CA GLN A 138 11.66 9.51 -3.93
C GLN A 138 11.10 10.75 -3.22
N MET A 139 9.88 10.65 -2.69
CA MET A 139 9.26 11.74 -1.93
C MET A 139 10.07 12.06 -0.67
N LYS A 140 10.51 11.05 0.09
CA LYS A 140 11.33 11.28 1.29
C LYS A 140 12.70 11.85 0.94
N ASP A 141 13.34 11.36 -0.11
CA ASP A 141 14.64 11.87 -0.55
C ASP A 141 14.55 13.35 -0.95
N TRP A 142 13.50 13.72 -1.68
CA TRP A 142 13.24 15.11 -2.01
C TRP A 142 12.99 15.97 -0.77
N LEU A 143 12.13 15.52 0.16
CA LEU A 143 11.87 16.23 1.41
C LEU A 143 13.16 16.40 2.25
N TYR A 144 14.01 15.38 2.34
CA TYR A 144 15.30 15.49 3.02
C TYR A 144 16.22 16.51 2.37
N ASN A 145 16.26 16.57 1.03
CA ASN A 145 17.03 17.58 0.30
C ASN A 145 16.51 18.99 0.56
N LEU A 146 15.21 19.18 0.81
CA LEU A 146 14.62 20.44 1.24
C LEU A 146 14.90 20.79 2.72
N GLY A 147 15.50 19.86 3.47
CA GLY A 147 15.83 20.02 4.88
C GLY A 147 14.77 19.52 5.85
N TRP A 148 13.93 18.54 5.41
CA TRP A 148 12.92 17.92 6.27
C TRP A 148 13.54 17.23 7.49
N LYS A 149 13.02 17.55 8.66
CA LYS A 149 13.33 16.89 9.93
C LYS A 149 12.06 16.18 10.42
N PRO A 150 11.94 14.85 10.24
CA PRO A 150 10.74 14.11 10.62
C PRO A 150 10.40 14.24 12.09
N GLN A 151 9.11 14.46 12.39
CA GLN A 151 8.57 14.47 13.75
C GLN A 151 7.61 13.31 14.01
N THR A 152 7.13 12.67 12.94
CA THR A 152 6.20 11.55 13.01
C THR A 152 6.88 10.27 12.55
N PHE A 153 6.74 9.18 13.33
CA PHE A 153 7.41 7.92 13.07
C PHE A 153 6.48 6.73 13.27
N GLU A 154 6.68 5.70 12.46
CA GLU A 154 6.19 4.35 12.70
C GLU A 154 7.33 3.49 13.23
N TYR A 155 7.02 2.65 14.22
CA TYR A 155 8.00 1.72 14.80
C TYR A 155 7.64 0.30 14.35
N LYS A 156 8.50 -0.32 13.54
CA LYS A 156 8.34 -1.72 13.11
C LYS A 156 9.37 -2.58 13.81
N ARG A 157 8.89 -3.60 14.52
CA ARG A 157 9.74 -4.62 15.13
C ARG A 157 10.05 -5.70 14.10
N ASP A 158 11.33 -5.97 13.90
CA ASP A 158 11.78 -7.11 13.12
C ASP A 158 11.39 -8.40 13.85
N LYS A 159 10.86 -9.38 13.12
CA LYS A 159 10.39 -10.64 13.72
C LYS A 159 11.52 -11.60 14.06
N GLU A 160 12.65 -11.51 13.36
CA GLU A 160 13.81 -12.41 13.52
C GLU A 160 14.80 -11.85 14.52
N THR A 161 15.18 -10.58 14.37
CA THR A 161 16.20 -9.95 15.24
C THR A 161 15.60 -9.30 16.49
N GLY A 162 14.29 -8.99 16.47
CA GLY A 162 13.64 -8.25 17.56
C GLY A 162 13.90 -6.75 17.55
N ASP A 163 14.72 -6.25 16.63
CA ASP A 163 15.10 -4.86 16.53
C ASP A 163 13.92 -3.98 16.14
N VAL A 164 13.87 -2.77 16.67
CA VAL A 164 12.85 -1.79 16.36
C VAL A 164 13.37 -0.77 15.36
N ARG A 165 12.86 -0.80 14.13
CA ARG A 165 13.15 0.19 13.10
C ARG A 165 12.22 1.39 13.22
N LYS A 166 12.81 2.57 13.30
CA LYS A 166 12.10 3.85 13.33
C LYS A 166 11.94 4.38 11.90
N ILE A 167 10.71 4.38 11.38
CA ILE A 167 10.41 4.75 9.99
C ILE A 167 9.72 6.11 9.96
N PRO A 168 10.35 7.17 9.38
CA PRO A 168 9.74 8.49 9.27
C PRO A 168 8.45 8.43 8.44
N GLN A 169 7.42 9.16 8.88
CA GLN A 169 6.13 9.22 8.21
C GLN A 169 5.87 10.61 7.65
N ILE A 170 5.43 10.65 6.38
CA ILE A 170 5.01 11.89 5.70
C ILE A 170 3.66 12.36 6.25
N ASN A 171 2.76 11.42 6.50
CA ASN A 171 1.40 11.69 6.96
C ASN A 171 1.25 11.37 8.46
N LEU A 172 0.35 12.09 9.12
CA LEU A 172 -0.15 11.74 10.44
C LEU A 172 -1.02 10.49 10.38
N LYS A 173 -1.13 9.78 11.50
CA LYS A 173 -2.03 8.64 11.62
C LYS A 173 -3.49 9.08 11.42
N HIS A 174 -4.32 8.15 10.96
CA HIS A 174 -5.76 8.34 10.80
C HIS A 174 -6.17 9.48 9.85
N GLY A 175 -5.32 9.84 8.88
CA GLY A 175 -5.68 10.84 7.86
C GLY A 175 -5.76 12.28 8.37
N GLN A 176 -5.07 12.59 9.47
CA GLN A 176 -5.04 13.94 10.06
C GLN A 176 -4.15 14.94 9.29
N GLY A 177 -3.79 14.63 8.04
CA GLY A 177 -2.97 15.48 7.18
C GLY A 177 -1.48 15.11 7.21
N VAL A 178 -0.66 16.00 6.68
CA VAL A 178 0.80 15.80 6.63
C VAL A 178 1.49 16.10 7.96
N CYS A 179 2.67 15.52 8.16
CA CYS A 179 3.51 15.76 9.33
C CYS A 179 3.76 17.28 9.50
N PRO A 180 3.63 17.85 10.72
CA PRO A 180 3.82 19.28 10.95
C PRO A 180 5.15 19.83 10.43
N SER A 181 6.22 19.05 10.50
CA SER A 181 7.53 19.45 9.97
C SER A 181 7.57 19.59 8.44
N ILE A 182 6.65 18.99 7.70
CA ILE A 182 6.49 19.23 6.26
C ILE A 182 5.81 20.58 6.00
N LYS A 183 4.84 20.98 6.83
CA LYS A 183 4.19 22.28 6.71
C LYS A 183 5.17 23.44 6.82
N LEU A 184 6.26 23.26 7.58
CA LEU A 184 7.33 24.26 7.66
C LEU A 184 8.10 24.43 6.35
N LEU A 185 8.03 23.45 5.45
CA LEU A 185 8.67 23.52 4.13
C LEU A 185 7.79 24.20 3.08
N PHE A 186 6.52 24.45 3.33
CA PHE A 186 5.60 25.11 2.39
C PHE A 186 6.07 26.52 2.00
N ALA A 187 6.83 27.18 2.87
CA ALA A 187 7.45 28.48 2.54
C ALA A 187 8.57 28.37 1.51
N LYS A 188 9.23 27.20 1.43
CA LYS A 188 10.30 26.93 0.46
C LYS A 188 9.78 26.33 -0.84
N GLU A 189 8.77 25.48 -0.72
CA GLU A 189 8.15 24.75 -1.83
C GLU A 189 6.63 24.70 -1.59
N PRO A 190 5.89 25.65 -2.14
CA PRO A 190 4.44 25.77 -1.94
C PRO A 190 3.65 24.55 -2.43
N GLU A 191 4.13 23.87 -3.48
CA GLU A 191 3.49 22.68 -4.07
C GLU A 191 3.43 21.50 -3.12
N LEU A 192 4.23 21.50 -2.05
CA LEU A 192 4.12 20.49 -0.99
C LEU A 192 2.75 20.48 -0.30
N GLN A 193 1.97 21.55 -0.41
CA GLN A 193 0.58 21.58 0.05
C GLN A 193 -0.29 20.54 -0.65
N LEU A 194 0.05 20.14 -1.88
CA LEU A 194 -0.65 19.10 -2.63
C LEU A 194 -0.55 17.71 -1.98
N LEU A 195 0.44 17.50 -1.09
CA LEU A 195 0.52 16.29 -0.28
C LEU A 195 -0.62 16.17 0.73
N ASP A 196 -1.17 17.32 1.16
CA ASP A 196 -2.25 17.28 2.14
C ASP A 196 -3.52 16.69 1.54
N GLY A 197 -4.06 15.71 2.23
CA GLY A 197 -5.22 14.95 1.78
C GLY A 197 -4.97 13.90 0.68
N LEU A 198 -3.84 13.94 -0.05
CA LEU A 198 -3.56 13.03 -1.16
C LEU A 198 -3.62 11.54 -0.75
N SER A 199 -3.03 11.19 0.37
CA SER A 199 -3.06 9.83 0.90
C SER A 199 -4.48 9.39 1.27
N VAL A 200 -5.28 10.28 1.85
CA VAL A 200 -6.70 10.01 2.18
C VAL A 200 -7.48 9.79 0.90
N LEU A 201 -7.35 10.69 -0.06
CA LEU A 201 -8.06 10.62 -1.34
C LEU A 201 -7.71 9.33 -2.11
N THR A 202 -6.43 8.96 -2.17
CA THR A 202 -5.98 7.70 -2.78
C THR A 202 -6.62 6.48 -2.11
N HIS A 203 -6.69 6.48 -0.78
CA HIS A 203 -7.38 5.41 -0.05
C HIS A 203 -8.89 5.39 -0.33
N ARG A 204 -9.55 6.55 -0.42
CA ARG A 204 -10.97 6.65 -0.75
C ARG A 204 -11.26 6.14 -2.17
N LEU A 205 -10.41 6.51 -3.12
CA LEU A 205 -10.50 5.96 -4.49
C LEU A 205 -10.36 4.43 -4.50
N SER A 206 -9.47 3.88 -3.68
CA SER A 206 -9.32 2.42 -3.55
C SER A 206 -10.60 1.74 -3.03
N ILE A 207 -11.30 2.34 -2.06
CA ILE A 207 -12.57 1.82 -1.56
C ILE A 207 -13.63 1.81 -2.68
N VAL A 208 -13.81 2.93 -3.37
CA VAL A 208 -14.81 3.05 -4.45
C VAL A 208 -14.51 2.08 -5.59
N LYS A 209 -13.24 1.95 -6.00
CA LYS A 209 -12.81 0.93 -6.98
C LYS A 209 -13.08 -0.48 -6.48
N GLY A 210 -12.90 -0.72 -5.19
CA GLY A 210 -13.23 -1.99 -4.55
C GLY A 210 -14.72 -2.31 -4.64
N PHE A 211 -15.59 -1.35 -4.44
CA PHE A 211 -17.04 -1.53 -4.63
C PHE A 211 -17.37 -1.91 -6.07
N LEU A 212 -16.93 -1.10 -7.03
CA LEU A 212 -17.20 -1.32 -8.46
C LEU A 212 -16.63 -2.64 -8.99
N SER A 213 -15.53 -3.13 -8.44
CA SER A 213 -14.94 -4.42 -8.87
C SER A 213 -15.59 -5.65 -8.23
N ASN A 214 -16.45 -5.48 -7.24
CA ASN A 214 -17.12 -6.56 -6.51
C ASN A 214 -18.66 -6.46 -6.56
N VAL A 215 -19.21 -5.53 -7.33
CA VAL A 215 -20.65 -5.46 -7.60
C VAL A 215 -21.01 -6.60 -8.56
N ASP A 216 -22.15 -7.24 -8.32
CA ASP A 216 -22.68 -8.27 -9.21
C ASP A 216 -23.53 -7.67 -10.35
N ASP A 217 -23.97 -8.52 -11.27
CA ASP A 217 -24.74 -8.12 -12.45
C ASP A 217 -26.14 -7.53 -12.09
N GLU A 218 -26.60 -7.77 -10.87
CA GLU A 218 -27.87 -7.24 -10.35
C GLU A 218 -27.71 -5.92 -9.60
N GLY A 219 -26.44 -5.43 -9.44
CA GLY A 219 -26.13 -4.18 -8.78
C GLY A 219 -25.95 -4.31 -7.26
N TYR A 220 -25.66 -5.50 -6.75
CA TYR A 220 -25.47 -5.74 -5.32
C TYR A 220 -24.02 -6.06 -4.98
N ILE A 221 -23.64 -5.75 -3.74
CA ILE A 221 -22.31 -5.98 -3.19
C ILE A 221 -22.41 -6.78 -1.88
N LYS A 222 -21.50 -7.74 -1.72
CA LYS A 222 -21.39 -8.56 -0.50
C LYS A 222 -20.43 -7.96 0.50
N ALA A 223 -20.78 -8.03 1.78
CA ALA A 223 -19.84 -7.86 2.89
C ALA A 223 -19.09 -9.19 3.13
N GLU A 224 -18.16 -9.53 2.24
CA GLU A 224 -17.46 -10.81 2.23
C GLU A 224 -16.60 -11.02 3.48
N ILE A 225 -16.65 -12.22 4.06
CA ILE A 225 -15.85 -12.62 5.22
C ILE A 225 -14.84 -13.72 4.81
N GLN A 226 -13.54 -13.42 4.95
CA GLN A 226 -12.45 -14.32 4.57
C GLN A 226 -11.94 -15.22 5.73
N GLY A 227 -12.76 -15.48 6.75
CA GLY A 227 -12.39 -16.25 7.92
C GLY A 227 -12.08 -15.42 9.16
N PHE A 228 -11.11 -15.84 9.97
CA PHE A 228 -10.83 -15.23 11.27
C PHE A 228 -9.42 -14.65 11.36
N THR A 229 -9.27 -13.63 12.18
CA THR A 229 -7.96 -13.17 12.68
C THR A 229 -7.45 -14.10 13.78
N ASN A 230 -6.21 -13.90 14.25
CA ASN A 230 -5.65 -14.67 15.38
C ASN A 230 -6.43 -14.45 16.69
N THR A 231 -7.25 -13.40 16.78
CA THR A 231 -8.13 -13.11 17.93
C THR A 231 -9.57 -13.54 17.68
N LEU A 232 -9.81 -14.40 16.70
CA LEU A 232 -11.12 -14.93 16.30
C LEU A 232 -12.14 -13.85 15.89
N ARG A 233 -11.70 -12.66 15.50
CA ARG A 233 -12.55 -11.65 14.86
C ARG A 233 -12.70 -11.97 13.39
N PHE A 234 -13.84 -11.63 12.80
CA PHE A 234 -14.03 -11.75 11.36
C PHE A 234 -13.01 -10.94 10.58
N LYS A 235 -12.52 -11.53 9.52
CA LYS A 235 -11.64 -10.91 8.54
C LYS A 235 -12.47 -10.51 7.32
N HIS A 236 -12.88 -9.26 7.29
CA HIS A 236 -13.73 -8.74 6.22
C HIS A 236 -12.90 -8.42 4.96
N LYS A 237 -13.58 -8.47 3.81
CA LYS A 237 -13.11 -8.00 2.52
C LYS A 237 -13.99 -6.83 2.05
N VAL A 238 -14.12 -6.46 0.93
CA VAL A 238 -14.95 -5.46 0.24
C VAL A 238 -15.45 -4.28 1.13
N CYS A 239 -16.38 -4.48 2.03
CA CYS A 239 -16.96 -3.44 2.89
C CYS A 239 -16.21 -3.33 4.23
N VAL A 240 -14.93 -2.91 4.17
CA VAL A 240 -14.02 -2.86 5.33
C VAL A 240 -13.55 -1.45 5.61
N ASN A 241 -13.53 -1.10 6.91
CA ASN A 241 -12.96 0.17 7.38
C ASN A 241 -13.51 1.40 6.64
N LEU A 242 -14.82 1.39 6.39
CA LEU A 242 -15.47 2.54 5.76
C LEU A 242 -15.26 3.79 6.61
N PRO A 243 -14.95 4.94 5.98
CA PRO A 243 -14.73 6.16 6.72
C PRO A 243 -15.99 6.55 7.49
N ALA A 244 -15.84 7.10 8.70
CA ALA A 244 -16.94 7.68 9.46
C ALA A 244 -17.50 8.90 8.71
N ILE A 245 -18.75 9.26 8.98
CA ILE A 245 -19.47 10.33 8.26
C ILE A 245 -18.78 11.69 8.43
N ASP A 246 -18.15 11.92 9.59
CA ASP A 246 -17.39 13.13 9.92
C ASP A 246 -16.00 13.20 9.24
N LYS A 247 -15.55 12.13 8.62
CA LYS A 247 -14.26 12.08 7.92
C LYS A 247 -14.40 12.49 6.45
N PRO A 248 -13.32 13.02 5.83
CA PRO A 248 -13.35 13.40 4.43
C PRO A 248 -13.89 12.28 3.54
N TYR A 249 -14.89 12.64 2.72
CA TYR A 249 -15.60 11.75 1.79
C TYR A 249 -16.35 10.58 2.45
N GLY A 250 -16.48 10.55 3.78
CA GLY A 250 -17.13 9.46 4.51
C GLY A 250 -18.62 9.36 4.19
N LYS A 251 -19.31 10.50 4.17
CA LYS A 251 -20.73 10.57 3.82
C LYS A 251 -21.00 10.10 2.39
N ASP A 252 -20.17 10.51 1.44
CA ASP A 252 -20.34 10.18 0.03
C ASP A 252 -20.13 8.69 -0.22
N ILE A 253 -19.05 8.11 0.34
CA ILE A 253 -18.74 6.69 0.20
C ILE A 253 -19.79 5.81 0.85
N ARG A 254 -20.26 6.16 2.06
CA ARG A 254 -21.34 5.43 2.71
C ARG A 254 -22.66 5.56 1.97
N GLY A 255 -22.92 6.71 1.37
CA GLY A 255 -24.10 6.94 0.55
C GLY A 255 -24.08 6.22 -0.82
N CYS A 256 -23.02 5.46 -1.13
CA CYS A 256 -23.04 4.52 -2.26
C CYS A 256 -23.72 3.19 -1.90
N LEU A 257 -23.81 2.87 -0.61
CA LEU A 257 -24.52 1.69 -0.12
C LEU A 257 -25.97 2.09 0.14
N THR A 258 -26.90 1.47 -0.54
CA THR A 258 -28.32 1.82 -0.50
C THR A 258 -29.17 0.55 -0.35
N VAL A 259 -30.46 0.69 -0.44
CA VAL A 259 -31.48 -0.38 -0.37
C VAL A 259 -32.50 -0.17 -1.47
N GLU A 260 -33.38 -1.14 -1.70
CA GLU A 260 -34.51 -0.98 -2.59
C GLU A 260 -35.56 -0.02 -2.02
N ASP A 261 -36.43 0.46 -2.90
CA ASP A 261 -37.53 1.36 -2.51
C ASP A 261 -38.43 0.68 -1.47
N GLY A 262 -38.64 1.36 -0.36
CA GLY A 262 -39.43 0.84 0.75
C GLY A 262 -38.65 0.08 1.81
N GLU A 263 -37.35 -0.15 1.61
CA GLU A 263 -36.46 -0.75 2.59
C GLU A 263 -35.65 0.28 3.37
N VAL A 264 -35.09 -0.13 4.50
CA VAL A 264 -34.20 0.69 5.32
C VAL A 264 -32.99 -0.10 5.79
N LEU A 265 -31.83 0.54 5.80
CA LEU A 265 -30.63 -0.04 6.43
C LEU A 265 -30.74 0.10 7.94
N CYS A 266 -30.71 -1.04 8.66
CA CYS A 266 -30.64 -1.07 10.10
C CYS A 266 -29.24 -1.50 10.54
N GLY A 267 -28.65 -0.79 11.50
CA GLY A 267 -27.36 -1.13 12.11
C GLY A 267 -27.49 -1.20 13.62
N SER A 268 -26.90 -2.21 14.23
CA SER A 268 -26.77 -2.35 15.68
C SER A 268 -25.31 -2.58 16.03
N ASP A 269 -24.80 -1.84 16.99
CA ASP A 269 -23.46 -2.03 17.58
C ASP A 269 -23.63 -2.23 19.09
N MET A 270 -23.00 -3.30 19.64
CA MET A 270 -23.10 -3.67 21.06
C MET A 270 -21.77 -3.44 21.76
#